data_d7e8e43f6966d1d46ad8654bf2add2f5
#
_entry.id   d7e8e43f6966d1d46ad8654bf2add2f5
#
_cell.length_a   1.000
_cell.length_b   1.000
_cell.length_c   1.000
_cell.angle_alpha   90.00
_cell.angle_beta   90.00
_cell.angle_gamma   90.00
#
_symmetry.space_group_name_H-M   'P 1'
#
loop_
_entity.id
_entity.type
_entity.pdbx_description
1 polymer ?
#
loop_
_entity_poly.entity_id
_entity_poly.type
_entity_poly.pdbx_seq_one_letter_code
_entity_poly.pdbx_strand_id
1 'polypeptide(L)'
;MDNDYAGVRSAVSEEDNFAQRRMHAYRAYFENLPIRLSRLPLRGNGRRLYRHFDFGGLMRLNMLDERQYRSAQACPRSKLEGKGRAVALEGSCKSEIESLVDGSGRRREMLGGEQEQWLAVQLAGSKATWNVLAQGVMMAHVDVRADCQFNPIAAKPHVWTDGWSGYIAARQRVIDLLDRHRARNPVVLGGDVHCHFANKILKDWANQKSEPVAPEFVCTAISSFIRDMAPLKADGGGNENTIVGIHDGHHGYVVCDVTKDEFQVSMVGVDATSDTIGDKPVAVNKYRVRAGHHEPEKA
;
A
#
# COMPACT_ATOMS: atom_id res chain seq x y z
N MET A 1 19.63 -0.30 1.47
CA MET A 1 18.71 0.27 0.44
C MET A 1 18.13 1.55 1.02
N ASP A 2 17.96 2.56 0.18
CA ASP A 2 17.32 3.78 0.64
C ASP A 2 15.82 3.57 0.80
N ASN A 3 15.24 4.24 1.79
CA ASN A 3 13.80 4.34 1.87
C ASN A 3 13.27 5.09 0.63
N ASP A 4 12.05 4.78 0.20
CA ASP A 4 11.37 5.42 -0.93
C ASP A 4 12.05 5.20 -2.30
N TYR A 5 13.03 4.29 -2.44
CA TYR A 5 13.69 4.05 -3.74
C TYR A 5 12.70 3.59 -4.83
N ALA A 6 13.04 3.90 -6.07
CA ALA A 6 12.22 3.57 -7.24
C ALA A 6 13.06 2.90 -8.34
N GLY A 7 12.75 1.63 -8.63
CA GLY A 7 13.46 0.88 -9.65
C GLY A 7 14.96 0.80 -9.38
N VAL A 8 15.76 1.43 -10.21
CA VAL A 8 17.23 1.49 -10.12
C VAL A 8 17.75 2.84 -9.63
N ARG A 9 16.88 3.65 -9.00
CA ARG A 9 17.21 5.01 -8.54
C ARG A 9 17.03 5.13 -7.03
N SER A 10 18.01 5.76 -6.37
CA SER A 10 17.86 6.26 -5.01
C SER A 10 16.81 7.37 -4.96
N ALA A 11 16.10 7.49 -3.85
CA ALA A 11 15.18 8.59 -3.59
C ALA A 11 15.90 9.82 -2.98
N VAL A 12 17.12 9.64 -2.47
CA VAL A 12 17.83 10.66 -1.67
C VAL A 12 19.14 11.13 -2.27
N SER A 13 19.74 10.38 -3.20
CA SER A 13 21.02 10.69 -3.80
C SER A 13 21.10 10.26 -5.27
N GLU A 14 21.88 11.00 -6.07
CA GLU A 14 22.28 10.56 -7.40
C GLU A 14 23.53 9.67 -7.26
N GLU A 15 23.31 8.37 -7.07
CA GLU A 15 24.38 7.38 -6.96
C GLU A 15 24.57 6.64 -8.29
N ASP A 16 25.75 6.72 -8.86
CA ASP A 16 26.08 6.04 -10.14
C ASP A 16 25.99 4.52 -10.08
N ASN A 17 26.10 3.92 -8.89
CA ASN A 17 26.12 2.48 -8.69
C ASN A 17 24.88 1.95 -7.91
N PHE A 18 23.81 2.70 -7.80
CA PHE A 18 22.61 2.29 -7.04
C PHE A 18 22.04 0.94 -7.52
N ALA A 19 22.05 0.66 -8.81
CA ALA A 19 21.58 -0.61 -9.37
C ALA A 19 22.38 -1.81 -8.82
N GLN A 20 23.71 -1.67 -8.69
CA GLN A 20 24.59 -2.69 -8.12
C GLN A 20 24.35 -2.83 -6.61
N ARG A 21 24.25 -1.72 -5.88
CA ARG A 21 23.91 -1.70 -4.45
C ARG A 21 22.57 -2.39 -4.18
N ARG A 22 21.54 -2.13 -5.00
CA ARG A 22 20.26 -2.81 -4.93
C ARG A 22 20.41 -4.33 -5.14
N MET A 23 21.17 -4.75 -6.13
CA MET A 23 21.43 -6.16 -6.41
C MET A 23 22.06 -6.86 -5.19
N HIS A 24 23.07 -6.24 -4.56
CA HIS A 24 23.71 -6.77 -3.35
C HIS A 24 22.75 -6.82 -2.17
N ALA A 25 21.90 -5.81 -1.98
CA ALA A 25 20.90 -5.79 -0.92
C ALA A 25 19.86 -6.92 -1.09
N TYR A 26 19.39 -7.18 -2.30
CA TYR A 26 18.51 -8.32 -2.57
C TYR A 26 19.21 -9.66 -2.40
N ARG A 27 20.48 -9.74 -2.74
CA ARG A 27 21.28 -10.93 -2.45
C ARG A 27 21.30 -11.22 -0.94
N ALA A 28 21.66 -10.22 -0.12
CA ALA A 28 21.66 -10.35 1.33
C ALA A 28 20.25 -10.72 1.88
N TYR A 29 19.19 -10.12 1.35
CA TYR A 29 17.82 -10.46 1.68
C TYR A 29 17.51 -11.95 1.46
N PHE A 30 17.91 -12.52 0.33
CA PHE A 30 17.67 -13.93 0.03
C PHE A 30 18.58 -14.89 0.80
N GLU A 31 19.80 -14.46 1.16
CA GLU A 31 20.76 -15.28 1.91
C GLU A 31 20.41 -15.35 3.41
N ASN A 32 19.74 -14.32 3.96
CA ASN A 32 19.55 -14.18 5.39
C ASN A 32 18.08 -14.32 5.85
N LEU A 33 17.11 -14.30 4.95
CA LEU A 33 15.71 -14.47 5.31
C LEU A 33 15.18 -15.88 4.94
N PRO A 34 14.21 -16.43 5.69
CA PRO A 34 13.68 -17.78 5.49
C PRO A 34 12.75 -17.84 4.25
N ILE A 35 13.28 -17.49 3.09
CA ILE A 35 12.55 -17.45 1.81
C ILE A 35 12.82 -18.75 1.05
N ARG A 36 11.75 -19.39 0.55
CA ARG A 36 11.86 -20.59 -0.28
C ARG A 36 12.46 -20.23 -1.65
N LEU A 37 13.74 -20.56 -1.85
CA LEU A 37 14.49 -20.29 -3.09
C LEU A 37 13.91 -21.01 -4.32
N SER A 38 13.27 -22.15 -4.14
CA SER A 38 12.67 -22.94 -5.24
C SER A 38 11.53 -22.23 -6.00
N ARG A 39 11.03 -21.16 -5.46
CA ARG A 39 9.96 -20.33 -6.09
C ARG A 39 10.46 -19.03 -6.68
N LEU A 40 11.78 -18.82 -6.70
CA LEU A 40 12.38 -17.62 -7.28
C LEU A 40 12.80 -17.90 -8.71
N PRO A 41 12.43 -17.11 -9.69
CA PRO A 41 13.00 -17.19 -11.01
C PRO A 41 14.49 -16.82 -10.93
N LEU A 42 15.35 -17.77 -11.26
CA LEU A 42 16.81 -17.64 -11.17
C LEU A 42 17.43 -16.91 -12.38
N ARG A 43 16.65 -16.31 -13.28
CA ARG A 43 17.14 -15.71 -14.52
C ARG A 43 16.97 -14.20 -14.55
N GLY A 44 18.05 -13.49 -14.87
CA GLY A 44 18.09 -12.04 -15.12
C GLY A 44 18.61 -11.21 -13.96
N ASN A 45 18.90 -9.95 -14.23
CA ASN A 45 19.44 -8.97 -13.27
C ASN A 45 18.42 -8.47 -12.22
N GLY A 46 17.20 -8.96 -12.23
CA GLY A 46 16.13 -8.65 -11.28
C GLY A 46 15.55 -9.92 -10.70
N ARG A 47 15.56 -10.03 -9.36
CA ARG A 47 14.88 -11.15 -8.70
C ARG A 47 13.40 -10.80 -8.58
N ARG A 48 12.57 -11.50 -9.32
CA ARG A 48 11.12 -11.35 -9.27
C ARG A 48 10.61 -11.74 -7.88
N LEU A 49 10.07 -10.77 -7.13
CA LEU A 49 9.47 -10.99 -5.82
C LEU A 49 7.99 -11.27 -5.91
N TYR A 50 7.28 -10.65 -6.84
CA TYR A 50 5.85 -10.84 -6.98
C TYR A 50 5.51 -12.29 -7.38
N ARG A 51 4.52 -12.85 -6.69
CA ARG A 51 4.11 -14.25 -6.78
C ARG A 51 2.73 -14.44 -6.18
N HIS A 52 2.12 -15.61 -6.35
CA HIS A 52 0.89 -15.95 -5.66
C HIS A 52 1.04 -17.22 -4.83
N PHE A 53 0.14 -17.36 -3.87
CA PHE A 53 -0.07 -18.56 -3.08
C PHE A 53 -1.56 -18.89 -3.08
N ASP A 54 -1.89 -20.17 -3.35
CA ASP A 54 -3.25 -20.66 -3.28
C ASP A 54 -3.46 -21.45 -1.96
N PHE A 55 -4.49 -21.06 -1.23
CA PHE A 55 -4.97 -21.74 -0.04
C PHE A 55 -6.23 -22.52 -0.41
N GLY A 56 -6.04 -23.61 -1.13
CA GLY A 56 -7.14 -24.39 -1.74
C GLY A 56 -8.00 -23.53 -2.65
N GLY A 57 -9.32 -23.75 -2.62
CA GLY A 57 -10.29 -22.90 -3.30
C GLY A 57 -10.77 -21.69 -2.48
N LEU A 58 -10.23 -21.52 -1.26
CA LEU A 58 -10.67 -20.48 -0.34
C LEU A 58 -10.05 -19.12 -0.69
N MET A 59 -8.73 -19.06 -0.83
CA MET A 59 -8.05 -17.79 -0.99
C MET A 59 -6.86 -17.90 -1.95
N ARG A 60 -6.72 -16.91 -2.84
CA ARG A 60 -5.49 -16.63 -3.60
C ARG A 60 -4.86 -15.37 -3.06
N LEU A 61 -3.63 -15.47 -2.56
CA LEU A 61 -2.82 -14.36 -2.09
C LEU A 61 -1.84 -13.96 -3.20
N ASN A 62 -2.03 -12.79 -3.80
CA ASN A 62 -1.14 -12.19 -4.79
C ASN A 62 -0.22 -11.21 -4.07
N MET A 63 1.06 -11.56 -3.92
CA MET A 63 2.07 -10.66 -3.37
C MET A 63 2.62 -9.77 -4.47
N LEU A 64 2.59 -8.47 -4.27
CA LEU A 64 3.06 -7.47 -5.23
C LEU A 64 4.43 -6.91 -4.82
N ASP A 65 5.10 -6.30 -5.77
CA ASP A 65 6.39 -5.60 -5.60
C ASP A 65 6.29 -4.20 -6.20
N GLU A 66 6.11 -3.22 -5.35
CA GLU A 66 5.93 -1.82 -5.72
C GLU A 66 7.27 -1.06 -5.82
N ARG A 67 8.39 -1.67 -5.42
CA ARG A 67 9.67 -0.96 -5.33
C ARG A 67 10.56 -1.16 -6.55
N GLN A 68 10.68 -2.41 -7.03
CA GLN A 68 11.64 -2.73 -8.09
C GLN A 68 11.28 -2.18 -9.46
N TYR A 69 9.99 -1.93 -9.71
CA TYR A 69 9.46 -1.65 -11.06
C TYR A 69 8.86 -0.26 -11.20
N ARG A 70 8.67 0.46 -10.11
CA ARG A 70 7.99 1.75 -10.15
C ARG A 70 8.84 2.84 -10.82
N SER A 71 8.17 3.78 -11.45
CA SER A 71 8.76 5.03 -11.93
C SER A 71 9.31 5.86 -10.76
N ALA A 72 10.17 6.83 -11.06
CA ALA A 72 10.61 7.78 -10.05
C ALA A 72 9.41 8.45 -9.38
N GLN A 73 9.55 8.70 -8.08
CA GLN A 73 8.52 9.37 -7.28
C GLN A 73 8.21 10.75 -7.84
N ALA A 74 6.94 11.10 -7.92
CA ALA A 74 6.53 12.46 -8.23
C ALA A 74 6.91 13.40 -7.08
N CYS A 75 7.28 14.63 -7.38
CA CYS A 75 7.64 15.63 -6.38
C CYS A 75 8.63 15.07 -5.35
N PRO A 76 9.84 14.66 -5.75
CA PRO A 76 10.80 14.03 -4.86
C PRO A 76 11.21 14.95 -3.71
N ARG A 77 11.55 14.37 -2.57
CA ARG A 77 11.94 15.08 -1.34
C ARG A 77 13.02 16.15 -1.55
N SER A 78 13.95 15.91 -2.45
CA SER A 78 15.02 16.88 -2.77
C SER A 78 14.51 18.22 -3.33
N LYS A 79 13.26 18.26 -3.79
CA LYS A 79 12.59 19.46 -4.30
C LYS A 79 11.58 20.06 -3.32
N LEU A 80 11.36 19.43 -2.16
CA LEU A 80 10.41 19.89 -1.15
C LEU A 80 11.19 20.61 -0.06
N GLU A 81 10.97 21.91 0.06
CA GLU A 81 11.40 22.68 1.22
C GLU A 81 10.50 22.31 2.38
N GLY A 82 11.05 21.65 3.42
CA GLY A 82 10.33 21.33 4.64
C GLY A 82 10.39 19.86 5.07
N LYS A 83 9.87 19.59 6.26
CA LYS A 83 10.02 18.31 6.97
C LYS A 83 8.94 17.27 6.64
N GLY A 84 8.02 17.54 5.71
CA GLY A 84 6.89 16.68 5.43
C GLY A 84 7.11 15.76 4.23
N ARG A 85 6.51 14.55 4.29
CA ARG A 85 6.45 13.61 3.17
C ARG A 85 5.19 13.81 2.31
N ALA A 86 4.19 14.50 2.86
CA ALA A 86 2.98 14.85 2.15
C ALA A 86 3.20 16.11 1.32
N VAL A 87 2.68 16.12 0.12
CA VAL A 87 2.76 17.25 -0.82
C VAL A 87 1.36 17.78 -1.11
N ALA A 88 1.26 19.12 -1.28
CA ALA A 88 0.01 19.71 -1.73
C ALA A 88 -0.35 19.21 -3.12
N LEU A 89 -1.60 18.77 -3.29
CA LEU A 89 -2.12 18.31 -4.57
C LEU A 89 -2.52 19.52 -5.44
N GLU A 90 -1.50 20.28 -5.87
CA GLU A 90 -1.68 21.50 -6.68
C GLU A 90 -0.49 21.75 -7.63
N GLY A 91 -0.66 22.69 -8.56
CA GLY A 91 0.38 23.16 -9.47
C GLY A 91 1.08 22.05 -10.25
N SER A 92 2.39 22.17 -10.38
CA SER A 92 3.22 21.21 -11.12
C SER A 92 3.24 19.83 -10.47
N CYS A 93 3.14 19.76 -9.14
CA CYS A 93 3.11 18.51 -8.39
C CYS A 93 1.85 17.70 -8.69
N LYS A 94 0.68 18.34 -8.68
CA LYS A 94 -0.56 17.71 -9.12
C LYS A 94 -0.46 17.17 -10.53
N SER A 95 0.03 18.02 -11.46
CA SER A 95 0.19 17.63 -12.86
C SER A 95 1.13 16.44 -13.03
N GLU A 96 2.21 16.35 -12.26
CA GLU A 96 3.14 15.22 -12.29
C GLU A 96 2.52 13.94 -11.72
N ILE A 97 1.77 14.03 -10.60
CA ILE A 97 1.08 12.89 -9.97
C ILE A 97 0.00 12.33 -10.88
N GLU A 98 -0.78 13.19 -11.54
CA GLU A 98 -1.87 12.81 -12.43
C GLU A 98 -1.40 12.41 -13.83
N SER A 99 -0.14 12.66 -14.18
CA SER A 99 0.40 12.36 -15.48
C SER A 99 0.40 10.85 -15.79
N LEU A 100 0.06 10.52 -17.02
CA LEU A 100 0.16 9.14 -17.54
C LEU A 100 1.61 8.73 -17.84
N VAL A 101 2.51 9.70 -17.98
CA VAL A 101 3.92 9.49 -18.31
C VAL A 101 4.84 10.18 -17.29
N ASP A 102 6.05 9.65 -17.14
CA ASP A 102 7.10 10.27 -16.34
C ASP A 102 7.81 11.40 -17.11
N GLY A 103 8.72 12.10 -16.47
CA GLY A 103 9.48 13.19 -17.08
C GLY A 103 10.35 12.79 -18.31
N SER A 104 10.48 11.48 -18.59
CA SER A 104 11.15 10.96 -19.79
C SER A 104 10.16 10.52 -20.89
N GLY A 105 8.85 10.76 -20.70
CA GLY A 105 7.80 10.36 -21.64
C GLY A 105 7.42 8.88 -21.56
N ARG A 106 7.96 8.12 -20.61
CA ARG A 106 7.57 6.71 -20.40
C ARG A 106 6.35 6.64 -19.48
N ARG A 107 5.53 5.61 -19.70
CA ARG A 107 4.36 5.35 -18.86
C ARG A 107 4.74 5.35 -17.37
N ARG A 108 3.99 6.08 -16.55
CA ARG A 108 4.15 6.03 -15.09
C ARG A 108 3.63 4.69 -14.56
N GLU A 109 4.47 4.03 -13.80
CA GLU A 109 4.23 2.68 -13.32
C GLU A 109 4.48 2.57 -11.82
N MET A 110 3.72 1.71 -11.16
CA MET A 110 3.97 1.24 -9.79
C MET A 110 4.45 -0.21 -9.82
N LEU A 111 3.79 -1.07 -10.56
CA LEU A 111 4.09 -2.49 -10.65
C LEU A 111 4.97 -2.85 -11.86
N GLY A 112 5.07 -1.96 -12.86
CA GLY A 112 5.64 -2.30 -14.17
C GLY A 112 4.71 -3.15 -15.02
N GLY A 113 4.88 -3.06 -16.36
CA GLY A 113 3.94 -3.70 -17.30
C GLY A 113 3.86 -5.21 -17.18
N GLU A 114 4.99 -5.89 -16.95
CA GLU A 114 5.02 -7.35 -16.80
C GLU A 114 4.24 -7.82 -15.57
N GLN A 115 4.38 -7.13 -14.44
CA GLN A 115 3.67 -7.47 -13.22
C GLN A 115 2.18 -7.15 -13.32
N GLU A 116 1.80 -6.02 -13.94
CA GLU A 116 0.40 -5.69 -14.21
C GLU A 116 -0.25 -6.77 -15.09
N GLN A 117 0.42 -7.22 -16.15
CA GLN A 117 -0.06 -8.31 -17.01
C GLN A 117 -0.17 -9.63 -16.25
N TRP A 118 0.84 -9.95 -15.45
CA TRP A 118 0.81 -11.14 -14.60
C TRP A 118 -0.38 -11.09 -13.64
N LEU A 119 -0.61 -9.96 -12.97
CA LEU A 119 -1.74 -9.78 -12.05
C LEU A 119 -3.09 -9.97 -12.76
N ALA A 120 -3.24 -9.40 -13.97
CA ALA A 120 -4.43 -9.58 -14.79
C ALA A 120 -4.72 -11.07 -15.07
N VAL A 121 -3.68 -11.84 -15.42
CA VAL A 121 -3.81 -13.30 -15.63
C VAL A 121 -4.20 -14.02 -14.32
N GLN A 122 -3.60 -13.63 -13.17
CA GLN A 122 -3.94 -14.25 -11.90
C GLN A 122 -5.40 -14.00 -11.51
N LEU A 123 -5.88 -12.76 -11.66
CA LEU A 123 -7.26 -12.40 -11.34
C LEU A 123 -8.26 -13.07 -12.28
N ALA A 124 -8.00 -13.05 -13.59
CA ALA A 124 -8.86 -13.68 -14.59
C ALA A 124 -8.96 -15.21 -14.42
N GLY A 125 -7.87 -15.85 -14.03
CA GLY A 125 -7.81 -17.33 -13.85
C GLY A 125 -8.18 -17.80 -12.45
N SER A 126 -8.44 -16.92 -11.49
CA SER A 126 -8.72 -17.31 -10.12
C SER A 126 -10.11 -17.93 -9.96
N LYS A 127 -10.13 -19.10 -9.31
CA LYS A 127 -11.36 -19.77 -8.86
C LYS A 127 -11.57 -19.66 -7.35
N ALA A 128 -10.64 -18.98 -6.65
CA ALA A 128 -10.71 -18.79 -5.22
C ALA A 128 -11.92 -17.93 -4.82
N THR A 129 -12.44 -18.17 -3.63
CA THR A 129 -13.50 -17.33 -3.04
C THR A 129 -12.99 -15.93 -2.80
N TRP A 130 -11.76 -15.77 -2.27
CA TRP A 130 -11.13 -14.50 -1.96
C TRP A 130 -9.88 -14.28 -2.81
N ASN A 131 -9.71 -13.08 -3.35
CA ASN A 131 -8.51 -12.66 -4.08
C ASN A 131 -7.82 -11.53 -3.34
N VAL A 132 -6.75 -11.87 -2.63
CA VAL A 132 -6.02 -10.93 -1.78
C VAL A 132 -4.83 -10.35 -2.54
N LEU A 133 -4.70 -9.03 -2.52
CA LEU A 133 -3.53 -8.29 -2.98
C LEU A 133 -2.72 -7.90 -1.74
N ALA A 134 -1.61 -8.57 -1.49
CA ALA A 134 -0.68 -8.24 -0.42
C ALA A 134 0.44 -7.38 -0.97
N GLN A 135 0.59 -6.20 -0.43
CA GLN A 135 1.48 -5.17 -0.95
C GLN A 135 2.08 -4.30 0.17
N GLY A 136 3.08 -3.48 -0.15
CA GLY A 136 3.90 -2.81 0.86
C GLY A 136 3.37 -1.45 1.32
N VAL A 137 2.50 -0.77 0.55
CA VAL A 137 2.10 0.62 0.80
C VAL A 137 0.58 0.79 0.74
N MET A 138 0.05 1.88 1.29
CA MET A 138 -1.39 2.15 1.26
C MET A 138 -1.87 2.44 -0.17
N MET A 139 -2.94 1.76 -0.61
CA MET A 139 -3.54 1.91 -1.95
C MET A 139 -4.70 2.91 -1.95
N ALA A 140 -5.51 2.97 -0.91
CA ALA A 140 -6.60 3.94 -0.81
C ALA A 140 -6.06 5.37 -0.96
N HIS A 141 -6.83 6.23 -1.62
CA HIS A 141 -6.47 7.63 -1.74
C HIS A 141 -6.95 8.37 -0.49
N VAL A 142 -6.01 8.78 0.32
CA VAL A 142 -6.28 9.53 1.55
C VAL A 142 -5.70 10.93 1.43
N ASP A 143 -6.55 11.93 1.65
CA ASP A 143 -6.11 13.30 1.82
C ASP A 143 -5.54 13.46 3.24
N VAL A 144 -4.26 13.74 3.32
CA VAL A 144 -3.51 13.84 4.58
C VAL A 144 -3.23 15.29 4.99
N ARG A 145 -4.08 16.24 4.56
CA ARG A 145 -3.94 17.66 4.91
C ARG A 145 -3.90 17.91 6.41
N ALA A 146 -4.52 17.04 7.18
CA ALA A 146 -4.56 17.08 8.64
C ALA A 146 -3.46 16.24 9.31
N ASP A 147 -2.44 15.77 8.57
CA ASP A 147 -1.27 15.09 9.14
C ASP A 147 -0.37 16.12 9.83
N CYS A 148 -0.65 16.38 11.11
CA CYS A 148 0.03 17.42 11.88
C CYS A 148 1.45 17.08 12.31
N GLN A 149 1.94 15.87 12.09
CA GLN A 149 3.34 15.54 12.38
C GLN A 149 4.29 16.38 11.52
N PHE A 150 3.82 16.86 10.36
CA PHE A 150 4.64 17.55 9.37
C PHE A 150 4.07 18.89 8.88
N ASN A 151 2.76 19.14 9.09
CA ASN A 151 2.12 20.41 8.70
C ASN A 151 0.93 20.71 9.62
N PRO A 152 0.74 21.98 10.04
CA PRO A 152 -0.55 22.40 10.56
C PRO A 152 -1.61 22.15 9.49
N ILE A 153 -2.86 21.96 9.89
CA ILE A 153 -4.00 21.69 8.99
C ILE A 153 -3.91 22.61 7.77
N ALA A 154 -3.65 22.01 6.61
CA ALA A 154 -3.47 22.76 5.37
C ALA A 154 -4.83 23.01 4.70
N ALA A 155 -4.98 24.18 4.10
CA ALA A 155 -6.21 24.56 3.39
C ALA A 155 -6.47 23.71 2.11
N LYS A 156 -5.47 22.98 1.63
CA LYS A 156 -5.52 22.22 0.37
C LYS A 156 -5.24 20.75 0.58
N PRO A 157 -5.78 19.86 -0.28
CA PRO A 157 -5.49 18.43 -0.22
C PRO A 157 -3.98 18.14 -0.29
N HIS A 158 -3.53 17.21 0.55
CA HIS A 158 -2.15 16.71 0.56
C HIS A 158 -2.13 15.19 0.40
N VAL A 159 -1.10 14.68 -0.26
CA VAL A 159 -0.94 13.24 -0.49
C VAL A 159 0.49 12.78 -0.22
N TRP A 160 0.64 11.52 0.20
CA TRP A 160 1.94 10.84 0.25
C TRP A 160 2.31 10.29 -1.13
N THR A 161 3.38 10.80 -1.69
CA THR A 161 3.80 10.43 -3.06
C THR A 161 4.60 9.14 -3.13
N ASP A 162 5.01 8.58 -1.99
CA ASP A 162 5.68 7.27 -1.95
C ASP A 162 4.73 6.09 -2.16
N GLY A 163 3.48 6.22 -1.72
CA GLY A 163 2.41 5.25 -1.93
C GLY A 163 1.68 5.43 -3.28
N TRP A 164 0.58 4.73 -3.43
CA TRP A 164 -0.23 4.74 -4.65
C TRP A 164 -0.82 6.12 -5.00
N SER A 165 -0.97 7.00 -4.03
CA SER A 165 -1.41 8.39 -4.29
C SER A 165 -0.41 9.20 -5.12
N GLY A 166 0.87 8.79 -5.17
CA GLY A 166 1.87 9.37 -6.07
C GLY A 166 1.86 8.78 -7.48
N TYR A 167 1.05 7.75 -7.76
CA TYR A 167 1.01 6.97 -9.00
C TYR A 167 -0.43 6.73 -9.46
N ILE A 168 -1.23 7.78 -9.51
CA ILE A 168 -2.69 7.71 -9.71
C ILE A 168 -3.07 6.92 -10.96
N ALA A 169 -2.39 7.15 -12.09
CA ALA A 169 -2.66 6.41 -13.32
C ALA A 169 -2.36 4.90 -13.20
N ALA A 170 -1.29 4.53 -12.49
CA ALA A 170 -0.97 3.12 -12.23
C ALA A 170 -1.97 2.48 -11.26
N ARG A 171 -2.39 3.21 -10.23
CA ARG A 171 -3.43 2.78 -9.31
C ARG A 171 -4.75 2.52 -10.03
N GLN A 172 -5.18 3.45 -10.89
CA GLN A 172 -6.41 3.30 -11.65
C GLN A 172 -6.39 2.04 -12.52
N ARG A 173 -5.26 1.72 -13.16
CA ARG A 173 -5.15 0.48 -13.94
C ARG A 173 -5.35 -0.77 -13.08
N VAL A 174 -4.84 -0.81 -11.85
CA VAL A 174 -5.07 -1.96 -10.93
C VAL A 174 -6.54 -2.01 -10.48
N ILE A 175 -7.15 -0.88 -10.18
CA ILE A 175 -8.58 -0.78 -9.88
C ILE A 175 -9.41 -1.31 -11.06
N ASP A 176 -9.08 -0.91 -12.29
CA ASP A 176 -9.75 -1.37 -13.51
C ASP A 176 -9.56 -2.88 -13.73
N LEU A 177 -8.43 -3.47 -13.32
CA LEU A 177 -8.25 -4.92 -13.34
C LEU A 177 -9.18 -5.64 -12.37
N LEU A 178 -9.34 -5.12 -11.15
CA LEU A 178 -10.26 -5.69 -10.16
C LEU A 178 -11.71 -5.64 -10.65
N ASP A 179 -12.14 -4.51 -11.19
CA ASP A 179 -13.49 -4.30 -11.72
C ASP A 179 -13.74 -5.14 -12.99
N ARG A 180 -12.84 -5.06 -13.98
CA ARG A 180 -12.97 -5.73 -15.28
C ARG A 180 -12.99 -7.25 -15.19
N HIS A 181 -12.11 -7.81 -14.40
CA HIS A 181 -12.05 -9.26 -14.20
C HIS A 181 -13.06 -9.75 -13.18
N ARG A 182 -13.86 -8.84 -12.59
CA ARG A 182 -14.82 -9.14 -11.54
C ARG A 182 -14.18 -10.08 -10.51
N ALA A 183 -12.98 -9.68 -10.04
CA ALA A 183 -12.25 -10.44 -9.07
C ALA A 183 -13.19 -10.79 -7.91
N ARG A 184 -13.33 -12.09 -7.61
CA ARG A 184 -14.22 -12.52 -6.53
C ARG A 184 -13.67 -12.03 -5.21
N ASN A 185 -14.47 -11.26 -4.47
CA ASN A 185 -14.19 -10.77 -3.13
C ASN A 185 -12.73 -10.26 -3.01
N PRO A 186 -12.34 -9.21 -3.74
CA PRO A 186 -11.00 -8.67 -3.64
C PRO A 186 -10.79 -8.04 -2.27
N VAL A 187 -9.61 -8.24 -1.69
CA VAL A 187 -9.17 -7.61 -0.44
C VAL A 187 -7.74 -7.11 -0.64
N VAL A 188 -7.43 -5.92 -0.16
CA VAL A 188 -6.07 -5.37 -0.20
C VAL A 188 -5.50 -5.34 1.21
N LEU A 189 -4.28 -5.84 1.36
CA LEU A 189 -3.48 -5.73 2.58
C LEU A 189 -2.29 -4.83 2.31
N GLY A 190 -2.07 -3.84 3.17
CA GLY A 190 -1.02 -2.84 3.02
C GLY A 190 -0.24 -2.58 4.32
N GLY A 191 0.73 -1.65 4.25
CA GLY A 191 1.58 -1.25 5.36
C GLY A 191 2.17 0.15 5.17
N ASP A 192 3.38 0.38 5.68
CA ASP A 192 4.23 1.57 5.53
C ASP A 192 3.77 2.83 6.30
N VAL A 193 2.51 3.00 6.54
CA VAL A 193 1.95 4.23 7.12
C VAL A 193 2.23 4.38 8.61
N HIS A 194 2.62 3.30 9.30
CA HIS A 194 2.88 3.25 10.74
C HIS A 194 1.63 3.54 11.59
N CYS A 195 0.48 3.16 11.07
CA CYS A 195 -0.82 3.24 11.70
C CYS A 195 -1.75 2.21 11.07
N HIS A 196 -2.69 1.67 11.81
CA HIS A 196 -3.71 0.80 11.22
C HIS A 196 -4.80 1.62 10.53
N PHE A 197 -5.17 1.19 9.31
CA PHE A 197 -6.33 1.72 8.60
C PHE A 197 -7.25 0.60 8.12
N ALA A 198 -8.54 0.83 8.21
CA ALA A 198 -9.56 0.11 7.46
C ALA A 198 -10.15 1.09 6.44
N ASN A 199 -9.95 0.83 5.16
CA ASN A 199 -10.30 1.72 4.06
C ASN A 199 -11.22 1.03 3.04
N LYS A 200 -11.86 1.86 2.22
CA LYS A 200 -12.49 1.48 0.95
C LYS A 200 -11.64 2.00 -0.21
N ILE A 201 -11.35 1.15 -1.17
CA ILE A 201 -10.73 1.56 -2.43
C ILE A 201 -11.86 1.91 -3.39
N LEU A 202 -12.02 3.19 -3.67
CA LEU A 202 -13.06 3.69 -4.55
C LEU A 202 -12.68 3.47 -6.02
N LYS A 203 -13.68 3.17 -6.85
CA LYS A 203 -13.52 2.98 -8.29
C LYS A 203 -12.99 4.23 -8.98
N ASP A 204 -13.50 5.39 -8.60
CA ASP A 204 -12.99 6.70 -8.98
C ASP A 204 -12.51 7.44 -7.73
N TRP A 205 -11.20 7.57 -7.60
CA TRP A 205 -10.56 8.20 -6.44
C TRP A 205 -10.92 9.69 -6.27
N ALA A 206 -11.22 10.39 -7.36
CA ALA A 206 -11.58 11.81 -7.32
C ALA A 206 -13.04 12.03 -6.91
N ASN A 207 -13.83 10.97 -6.90
CA ASN A 207 -15.25 11.02 -6.56
C ASN A 207 -15.53 10.20 -5.29
N GLN A 208 -15.64 10.89 -4.15
CA GLN A 208 -15.94 10.26 -2.87
C GLN A 208 -17.31 9.53 -2.82
N LYS A 209 -18.18 9.73 -3.81
CA LYS A 209 -19.45 8.99 -3.94
C LYS A 209 -19.33 7.76 -4.84
N SER A 210 -18.14 7.50 -5.38
CA SER A 210 -17.90 6.34 -6.21
C SER A 210 -18.01 5.05 -5.40
N GLU A 211 -18.48 3.98 -6.06
CA GLU A 211 -18.58 2.67 -5.43
C GLU A 211 -17.21 2.10 -5.07
N PRO A 212 -17.09 1.41 -3.93
CA PRO A 212 -15.87 0.71 -3.58
C PRO A 212 -15.68 -0.55 -4.45
N VAL A 213 -14.46 -0.82 -4.86
CA VAL A 213 -14.07 -2.04 -5.59
C VAL A 213 -13.40 -3.07 -4.70
N ALA A 214 -12.85 -2.65 -3.56
CA ALA A 214 -12.23 -3.53 -2.57
C ALA A 214 -12.11 -2.84 -1.21
N PRO A 215 -12.18 -3.58 -0.09
CA PRO A 215 -11.68 -3.12 1.19
C PRO A 215 -10.16 -3.15 1.20
N GLU A 216 -9.55 -2.27 1.98
CA GLU A 216 -8.13 -2.27 2.29
C GLU A 216 -7.90 -2.28 3.79
N PHE A 217 -6.96 -3.10 4.25
CA PHE A 217 -6.51 -3.11 5.64
C PHE A 217 -5.01 -2.85 5.68
N VAL A 218 -4.64 -1.74 6.31
CA VAL A 218 -3.24 -1.33 6.47
C VAL A 218 -2.77 -1.69 7.86
N CYS A 219 -1.63 -2.38 7.95
CA CYS A 219 -1.01 -2.75 9.20
C CYS A 219 -0.10 -1.63 9.72
N THR A 220 -0.12 -1.41 11.04
CA THR A 220 0.83 -0.53 11.71
C THR A 220 2.26 -1.09 11.67
N ALA A 221 3.22 -0.32 12.20
CA ALA A 221 4.61 -0.74 12.33
C ALA A 221 4.81 -1.72 13.49
N ILE A 222 5.83 -2.60 13.38
CA ILE A 222 6.28 -3.46 14.47
C ILE A 222 7.26 -2.71 15.40
N SER A 223 8.17 -1.90 14.84
CA SER A 223 9.26 -1.25 15.57
C SER A 223 9.59 0.17 15.13
N SER A 224 9.06 0.62 14.01
CA SER A 224 9.24 2.01 13.56
C SER A 224 8.36 2.95 14.38
N PHE A 225 8.67 4.26 14.39
CA PHE A 225 7.84 5.25 15.07
C PHE A 225 6.36 5.16 14.65
N ILE A 226 5.47 5.38 15.59
CA ILE A 226 4.02 5.40 15.34
C ILE A 226 3.59 6.81 14.98
N ARG A 227 2.71 6.92 13.99
CA ARG A 227 2.12 8.21 13.62
C ARG A 227 0.95 8.57 14.53
N ASP A 228 0.89 9.84 14.90
CA ASP A 228 -0.31 10.43 15.49
C ASP A 228 -1.27 10.84 14.36
N MET A 229 -2.43 10.22 14.33
CA MET A 229 -3.49 10.47 13.35
C MET A 229 -4.69 11.20 13.95
N ALA A 230 -4.56 11.72 15.19
CA ALA A 230 -5.66 12.42 15.87
C ALA A 230 -6.24 13.56 15.01
N PRO A 231 -5.47 14.40 14.31
CA PRO A 231 -6.02 15.44 13.45
C PRO A 231 -6.81 14.90 12.26
N LEU A 232 -6.33 13.83 11.61
CA LEU A 232 -7.03 13.20 10.50
C LEU A 232 -8.34 12.56 10.95
N LYS A 233 -8.37 12.01 12.16
CA LYS A 233 -9.60 11.51 12.80
C LYS A 233 -10.61 12.62 13.10
N ALA A 234 -10.13 13.78 13.56
CA ALA A 234 -10.97 14.88 13.98
C ALA A 234 -11.57 15.65 12.80
N ASP A 235 -10.81 15.85 11.74
CA ASP A 235 -11.21 16.68 10.59
C ASP A 235 -11.89 15.88 9.46
N GLY A 236 -11.73 14.55 9.45
CA GLY A 236 -12.20 13.70 8.34
C GLY A 236 -11.47 13.98 7.01
N GLY A 237 -11.07 15.23 6.78
CA GLY A 237 -10.25 15.68 5.64
C GLY A 237 -10.84 15.43 4.26
N GLY A 238 -12.15 15.21 4.14
CA GLY A 238 -12.80 14.80 2.90
C GLY A 238 -12.62 13.30 2.58
N ASN A 239 -12.28 12.49 3.59
CA ASN A 239 -12.03 11.05 3.46
C ASN A 239 -13.19 10.17 3.98
N GLU A 240 -14.35 10.74 4.25
CA GLU A 240 -15.47 10.09 4.96
C GLU A 240 -15.95 8.81 4.24
N ASN A 241 -15.83 8.76 2.92
CA ASN A 241 -16.17 7.58 2.15
C ASN A 241 -15.00 6.65 1.88
N THR A 242 -13.77 7.06 2.17
CA THR A 242 -12.57 6.24 2.00
C THR A 242 -12.18 5.55 3.30
N ILE A 243 -12.16 6.29 4.41
CA ILE A 243 -11.70 5.78 5.70
C ILE A 243 -12.89 5.27 6.51
N VAL A 244 -12.86 4.00 6.88
CA VAL A 244 -13.82 3.37 7.80
C VAL A 244 -13.30 3.40 9.24
N GLY A 245 -12.01 3.33 9.42
CA GLY A 245 -11.37 3.43 10.73
C GLY A 245 -9.87 3.67 10.68
N ILE A 246 -9.39 4.39 11.69
CA ILE A 246 -7.97 4.65 11.96
C ILE A 246 -7.67 4.25 13.40
N HIS A 247 -6.60 3.48 13.60
CA HIS A 247 -6.16 3.04 14.92
C HIS A 247 -4.66 3.27 15.04
N ASP A 248 -4.33 4.37 15.71
CA ASP A 248 -2.97 4.83 15.99
C ASP A 248 -2.56 4.56 17.44
N GLY A 249 -1.35 4.99 17.79
CA GLY A 249 -0.84 4.95 19.16
C GLY A 249 -0.18 3.63 19.57
N HIS A 250 -0.25 2.59 18.72
CA HIS A 250 0.33 1.28 19.07
C HIS A 250 1.12 0.66 17.91
N HIS A 251 2.20 -0.01 18.23
CA HIS A 251 2.79 -1.03 17.37
C HIS A 251 1.84 -2.22 17.28
N GLY A 252 2.04 -3.11 16.30
CA GLY A 252 1.16 -4.26 16.25
C GLY A 252 1.19 -5.05 14.96
N TYR A 253 0.15 -5.83 14.78
CA TYR A 253 -0.01 -6.73 13.66
C TYR A 253 -1.49 -6.89 13.27
N VAL A 254 -1.73 -7.53 12.14
CA VAL A 254 -3.07 -7.85 11.67
C VAL A 254 -3.23 -9.37 11.60
N VAL A 255 -4.34 -9.87 12.14
CA VAL A 255 -4.77 -11.26 11.98
C VAL A 255 -5.97 -11.31 11.05
N CYS A 256 -5.92 -12.20 10.05
CA CYS A 256 -7.01 -12.44 9.13
C CYS A 256 -7.57 -13.86 9.32
N ASP A 257 -8.83 -13.96 9.71
CA ASP A 257 -9.58 -15.22 9.79
C ASP A 257 -10.52 -15.29 8.57
N VAL A 258 -10.26 -16.28 7.69
CA VAL A 258 -10.91 -16.34 6.39
C VAL A 258 -11.78 -17.59 6.28
N THR A 259 -13.05 -17.38 5.97
CA THR A 259 -14.02 -18.42 5.64
C THR A 259 -14.54 -18.21 4.21
N LYS A 260 -15.46 -19.07 3.75
CA LYS A 260 -16.13 -18.84 2.45
C LYS A 260 -17.05 -17.63 2.46
N ASP A 261 -17.62 -17.31 3.63
CA ASP A 261 -18.67 -16.32 3.78
C ASP A 261 -18.13 -14.97 4.25
N GLU A 262 -17.03 -14.97 5.01
CA GLU A 262 -16.48 -13.76 5.65
C GLU A 262 -14.95 -13.75 5.63
N PHE A 263 -14.40 -12.55 5.48
CA PHE A 263 -13.00 -12.21 5.72
C PHE A 263 -12.96 -11.32 6.96
N GLN A 264 -12.58 -11.90 8.10
CA GLN A 264 -12.48 -11.16 9.36
C GLN A 264 -11.06 -10.64 9.56
N VAL A 265 -10.95 -9.44 10.08
CA VAL A 265 -9.66 -8.75 10.32
C VAL A 265 -9.63 -8.24 11.74
N SER A 266 -8.61 -8.66 12.50
CA SER A 266 -8.31 -8.14 13.82
C SER A 266 -7.02 -7.30 13.73
N MET A 267 -7.13 -6.00 13.95
CA MET A 267 -6.00 -5.08 14.07
C MET A 267 -5.59 -5.03 15.54
N VAL A 268 -4.45 -5.65 15.83
CA VAL A 268 -3.97 -5.85 17.19
C VAL A 268 -2.89 -4.85 17.51
N GLY A 269 -3.11 -4.03 18.53
CA GLY A 269 -2.10 -3.14 19.13
C GLY A 269 -1.37 -3.83 20.26
N VAL A 270 -0.06 -3.63 20.32
CA VAL A 270 0.82 -4.12 21.40
C VAL A 270 1.55 -2.94 22.04
N ASP A 271 1.82 -3.04 23.35
CA ASP A 271 2.68 -2.09 24.03
C ASP A 271 4.15 -2.47 23.77
N ALA A 272 4.83 -1.62 22.99
CA ALA A 272 6.25 -1.79 22.68
C ALA A 272 7.12 -0.71 23.36
N THR A 273 6.56 0.06 24.30
CA THR A 273 7.27 1.16 24.97
C THR A 273 8.00 0.70 26.23
N SER A 274 7.68 -0.49 26.74
CA SER A 274 8.37 -1.10 27.88
C SER A 274 9.47 -2.06 27.43
N ASP A 275 10.55 -2.18 28.20
CA ASP A 275 11.61 -3.19 28.01
C ASP A 275 11.07 -4.64 28.08
N THR A 276 9.85 -4.79 28.57
CA THR A 276 9.09 -6.03 28.57
C THR A 276 7.92 -5.88 27.60
N ILE A 277 7.96 -6.58 26.48
CA ILE A 277 6.79 -6.72 25.58
C ILE A 277 5.68 -7.38 26.40
N GLY A 278 4.58 -6.67 26.58
CA GLY A 278 3.43 -7.20 27.31
C GLY A 278 2.86 -8.43 26.58
N ASP A 279 2.55 -9.48 27.34
CA ASP A 279 2.01 -10.74 26.80
C ASP A 279 0.60 -10.60 26.22
N LYS A 280 -0.03 -9.44 26.41
CA LYS A 280 -1.42 -9.20 26.01
C LYS A 280 -1.54 -8.03 25.06
N PRO A 281 -2.44 -8.14 24.06
CA PRO A 281 -2.79 -6.99 23.23
C PRO A 281 -3.40 -5.89 24.10
N VAL A 282 -2.99 -4.63 23.83
CA VAL A 282 -3.52 -3.44 24.53
C VAL A 282 -4.72 -2.83 23.79
N ALA A 283 -4.86 -3.13 22.49
CA ALA A 283 -5.99 -2.72 21.70
C ALA A 283 -6.30 -3.80 20.63
N VAL A 284 -7.58 -4.03 20.38
CA VAL A 284 -8.01 -4.90 19.29
C VAL A 284 -9.21 -4.26 18.61
N ASN A 285 -9.06 -3.95 17.32
CA ASN A 285 -10.14 -3.42 16.51
C ASN A 285 -10.50 -4.43 15.42
N LYS A 286 -11.75 -4.80 15.33
CA LYS A 286 -12.24 -5.85 14.46
C LYS A 286 -13.07 -5.31 13.33
N TYR A 287 -12.85 -5.89 12.15
CA TYR A 287 -13.61 -5.64 10.94
C TYR A 287 -13.96 -6.97 10.28
N ARG A 288 -15.01 -6.94 9.47
CA ARG A 288 -15.36 -8.06 8.59
C ARG A 288 -15.75 -7.54 7.22
N VAL A 289 -15.57 -8.40 6.23
CA VAL A 289 -16.08 -8.22 4.87
C VAL A 289 -16.86 -9.49 4.53
N ARG A 290 -18.12 -9.35 4.15
CA ARG A 290 -18.92 -10.49 3.70
C ARG A 290 -18.64 -10.81 2.24
N ALA A 291 -18.70 -12.06 1.86
CA ALA A 291 -18.58 -12.46 0.47
C ALA A 291 -19.64 -11.75 -0.39
N GLY A 292 -19.22 -11.19 -1.52
CA GLY A 292 -20.07 -10.37 -2.38
C GLY A 292 -20.12 -8.90 -2.02
N HIS A 293 -19.44 -8.44 -0.95
CA HIS A 293 -19.36 -7.05 -0.53
C HIS A 293 -17.93 -6.52 -0.64
N HIS A 294 -17.79 -5.22 -0.86
CA HIS A 294 -16.49 -4.54 -1.05
C HIS A 294 -16.18 -3.51 0.04
N GLU A 295 -16.93 -3.52 1.12
CA GLU A 295 -16.79 -2.58 2.22
C GLU A 295 -16.46 -3.30 3.53
N PRO A 296 -15.51 -2.78 4.34
CA PRO A 296 -15.29 -3.27 5.68
C PRO A 296 -16.40 -2.76 6.63
N GLU A 297 -16.92 -3.67 7.44
CA GLU A 297 -17.86 -3.37 8.53
C GLU A 297 -17.15 -3.58 9.86
N LYS A 298 -17.38 -2.72 10.86
CA LYS A 298 -16.93 -3.00 12.23
C LYS A 298 -17.63 -4.26 12.74
N ALA A 299 -16.86 -5.15 13.38
CA ALA A 299 -17.33 -6.41 13.93
C ALA A 299 -17.32 -6.43 15.45
#